data_075dc4ab30467a4d484e3d8b4f458648
#
_entry.id   075dc4ab30467a4d484e3d8b4f458648
#
_cell.length_a   1.000
_cell.length_b   1.000
_cell.length_c   1.000
_cell.angle_alpha   90.00
_cell.angle_beta   90.00
_cell.angle_gamma   90.00
#
_symmetry.space_group_name_H-M   'P 1'
#
loop_
_entity.id
_entity.type
_entity.pdbx_description
1 polymer ?
#
loop_
_entity_poly.entity_id
_entity_poly.type
_entity_poly.pdbx_seq_one_letter_code
_entity_poly.pdbx_strand_id
1 'polypeptide(L)'
;MPDQHEADGVFVKVCGITSEADALLAVGMGAAAVGFIFAPSPRQMAPAAVADIVKRLPHETVTVGVFRDESPRRVIEIANQIGLRAVQLHGVESVEDTRWIASRVNWTIKAFPAGHRNIQRFAEYGAQSLLIDGANPGSGELFDWRLAEGVVDPSRLIVSGGLRPDNVSGAIAHLHPWGVDVASGVESAPGVKDPTKLREFMAAVRTAERAANRAGRREAAPSIQPDDGRHSTTDADRRAPTSGPDLFDWQDEP
;
A
#
# COMPACT_ATOMS: atom_id res chain seq x y z
N MET A 1 7.79 9.63 1.89
CA MET A 1 7.41 8.25 1.59
C MET A 1 7.91 7.36 2.72
N PRO A 2 7.16 6.38 3.22
CA PRO A 2 7.75 5.31 4.01
C PRO A 2 8.84 4.64 3.17
N ASP A 3 9.95 4.29 3.81
CA ASP A 3 11.11 3.70 3.14
C ASP A 3 10.68 2.41 2.42
N GLN A 4 11.07 2.23 1.17
CA GLN A 4 10.63 1.09 0.35
C GLN A 4 11.08 -0.28 0.90
N HIS A 5 11.91 -0.30 1.94
CA HIS A 5 12.47 -1.50 2.57
C HIS A 5 11.76 -1.96 3.85
N GLU A 6 10.81 -1.20 4.40
CA GLU A 6 10.15 -1.58 5.67
C GLU A 6 8.74 -2.17 5.54
N ALA A 7 8.15 -2.22 4.35
CA ALA A 7 6.84 -2.83 4.17
C ALA A 7 6.96 -4.23 3.55
N ASP A 8 7.20 -5.24 4.38
CA ASP A 8 7.02 -6.67 4.00
C ASP A 8 5.54 -7.01 3.68
N GLY A 9 4.68 -6.02 3.39
CA GLY A 9 3.25 -6.20 3.18
C GLY A 9 2.60 -5.13 2.30
N VAL A 10 1.31 -5.31 2.05
CA VAL A 10 0.47 -4.37 1.30
C VAL A 10 0.18 -3.13 2.15
N PHE A 11 0.48 -1.94 1.64
CA PHE A 11 0.14 -0.69 2.29
C PHE A 11 -1.38 -0.53 2.40
N VAL A 12 -1.91 -0.33 3.62
CA VAL A 12 -3.36 -0.16 3.84
C VAL A 12 -3.66 1.27 4.26
N LYS A 13 -4.47 1.96 3.47
CA LYS A 13 -5.04 3.27 3.81
C LYS A 13 -6.53 3.12 4.18
N VAL A 14 -6.94 3.70 5.30
CA VAL A 14 -8.35 3.81 5.70
C VAL A 14 -8.78 5.26 5.53
N CYS A 15 -9.66 5.49 4.56
CA CYS A 15 -10.05 6.83 4.11
C CYS A 15 -11.42 7.27 4.68
N GLY A 16 -11.66 8.59 4.71
CA GLY A 16 -12.92 9.16 5.17
C GLY A 16 -13.09 9.06 6.70
N ILE A 17 -12.00 9.26 7.42
CA ILE A 17 -12.01 9.38 8.88
C ILE A 17 -12.68 10.70 9.29
N THR A 18 -13.62 10.62 10.22
CA THR A 18 -14.37 11.77 10.75
C THR A 18 -14.28 11.91 12.27
N SER A 19 -13.68 10.92 12.95
CA SER A 19 -13.51 10.94 14.39
C SER A 19 -12.12 10.45 14.82
N GLU A 20 -11.67 10.89 15.98
CA GLU A 20 -10.43 10.40 16.60
C GLU A 20 -10.53 8.90 16.91
N ALA A 21 -11.69 8.45 17.41
CA ALA A 21 -11.91 7.05 17.73
C ALA A 21 -11.74 6.14 16.52
N ASP A 22 -12.27 6.53 15.34
CA ASP A 22 -12.11 5.77 14.11
C ASP A 22 -10.67 5.82 13.58
N ALA A 23 -9.97 6.94 13.76
CA ALA A 23 -8.56 7.05 13.39
C ALA A 23 -7.69 6.08 14.22
N LEU A 24 -7.84 6.12 15.55
CA LEU A 24 -7.10 5.23 16.47
C LEU A 24 -7.47 3.76 16.26
N LEU A 25 -8.75 3.48 15.98
CA LEU A 25 -9.21 2.14 15.64
C LEU A 25 -8.51 1.60 14.38
N ALA A 26 -8.48 2.39 13.32
CA ALA A 26 -7.82 2.01 12.07
C ALA A 26 -6.33 1.72 12.27
N VAL A 27 -5.63 2.63 12.94
CA VAL A 27 -4.20 2.47 13.24
C VAL A 27 -3.95 1.27 14.14
N GLY A 28 -4.74 1.10 15.21
CA GLY A 28 -4.64 -0.04 16.12
C GLY A 28 -4.89 -1.39 15.47
N MET A 29 -5.62 -1.43 14.36
CA MET A 29 -5.82 -2.64 13.54
C MET A 29 -4.73 -2.85 12.47
N GLY A 30 -3.78 -1.91 12.34
CA GLY A 30 -2.62 -2.02 11.45
C GLY A 30 -2.74 -1.24 10.14
N ALA A 31 -3.65 -0.25 10.05
CA ALA A 31 -3.63 0.68 8.92
C ALA A 31 -2.34 1.52 8.95
N ALA A 32 -1.62 1.56 7.83
CA ALA A 32 -0.42 2.37 7.66
C ALA A 32 -0.76 3.86 7.46
N ALA A 33 -1.96 4.13 6.92
CA ALA A 33 -2.42 5.49 6.66
C ALA A 33 -3.89 5.70 7.00
N VAL A 34 -4.22 6.94 7.39
CA VAL A 34 -5.58 7.42 7.57
C VAL A 34 -5.83 8.65 6.71
N GLY A 35 -7.00 8.70 6.04
CA GLY A 35 -7.36 9.77 5.11
C GLY A 35 -8.47 10.66 5.65
N PHE A 36 -8.26 11.98 5.56
CA PHE A 36 -9.23 13.03 5.94
C PHE A 36 -9.66 13.79 4.70
N ILE A 37 -10.97 13.91 4.46
CA ILE A 37 -11.51 14.52 3.24
C ILE A 37 -11.81 15.99 3.49
N PHE A 38 -11.21 16.88 2.69
CA PHE A 38 -11.47 18.33 2.72
C PHE A 38 -12.43 18.78 1.62
N ALA A 39 -12.69 17.94 0.64
CA ALA A 39 -13.66 18.19 -0.42
C ALA A 39 -15.10 17.95 0.03
N PRO A 40 -16.12 18.58 -0.62
CA PRO A 40 -17.52 18.33 -0.35
C PRO A 40 -17.88 16.85 -0.38
N SER A 41 -18.31 16.31 0.74
CA SER A 41 -18.57 14.88 0.95
C SER A 41 -19.32 14.69 2.27
N PRO A 42 -20.11 13.60 2.45
CA PRO A 42 -20.64 13.22 3.77
C PRO A 42 -19.54 12.97 4.82
N ARG A 43 -18.27 12.84 4.38
CA ARG A 43 -17.09 12.60 5.22
C ARG A 43 -16.18 13.82 5.31
N GLN A 44 -16.67 14.99 4.88
CA GLN A 44 -15.87 16.22 4.90
C GLN A 44 -15.52 16.64 6.33
N MET A 45 -14.27 17.05 6.53
CA MET A 45 -13.75 17.51 7.82
C MET A 45 -13.21 18.94 7.72
N ALA A 46 -13.40 19.71 8.79
CA ALA A 46 -12.77 21.01 8.93
C ALA A 46 -11.26 20.85 9.27
N PRO A 47 -10.36 21.67 8.71
CA PRO A 47 -8.92 21.58 8.99
C PRO A 47 -8.56 21.62 10.48
N ALA A 48 -9.23 22.45 11.28
CA ALA A 48 -8.99 22.54 12.71
C ALA A 48 -9.29 21.23 13.45
N ALA A 49 -10.41 20.58 13.12
CA ALA A 49 -10.77 19.30 13.72
C ALA A 49 -9.77 18.18 13.34
N VAL A 50 -9.29 18.17 12.09
CA VAL A 50 -8.27 17.22 11.65
C VAL A 50 -6.95 17.47 12.37
N ALA A 51 -6.55 18.74 12.54
CA ALA A 51 -5.32 19.08 13.27
C ALA A 51 -5.34 18.54 14.72
N ASP A 52 -6.49 18.56 15.37
CA ASP A 52 -6.63 18.02 16.73
C ASP A 52 -6.56 16.48 16.77
N ILE A 53 -7.08 15.80 15.76
CA ILE A 53 -6.96 14.34 15.63
C ILE A 53 -5.49 13.96 15.36
N VAL A 54 -4.85 14.62 14.39
CA VAL A 54 -3.47 14.29 13.96
C VAL A 54 -2.47 14.36 15.11
N LYS A 55 -2.61 15.32 16.03
CA LYS A 55 -1.75 15.46 17.22
C LYS A 55 -1.77 14.25 18.16
N ARG A 56 -2.83 13.43 18.09
CA ARG A 56 -3.05 12.29 18.99
C ARG A 56 -2.74 10.94 18.34
N LEU A 57 -2.44 10.95 17.05
CA LEU A 57 -2.05 9.73 16.33
C LEU A 57 -0.60 9.37 16.60
N PRO A 58 -0.25 8.08 16.58
CA PRO A 58 1.14 7.63 16.59
C PRO A 58 1.95 8.30 15.49
N HIS A 59 3.19 8.67 15.80
CA HIS A 59 4.04 9.46 14.90
C HIS A 59 4.32 8.74 13.56
N GLU A 60 4.35 7.42 13.54
CA GLU A 60 4.55 6.60 12.35
C GLU A 60 3.35 6.61 11.40
N THR A 61 2.15 6.96 11.89
CA THR A 61 0.93 6.97 11.07
C THR A 61 1.02 7.97 9.92
N VAL A 62 0.79 7.52 8.70
CA VAL A 62 0.69 8.43 7.55
C VAL A 62 -0.68 9.11 7.54
N THR A 63 -0.67 10.43 7.74
CA THR A 63 -1.88 11.26 7.67
C THR A 63 -2.02 11.85 6.28
N VAL A 64 -3.14 11.54 5.59
CA VAL A 64 -3.39 11.92 4.19
C VAL A 64 -4.56 12.89 4.12
N GLY A 65 -4.33 14.08 3.57
CA GLY A 65 -5.41 15.02 3.21
C GLY A 65 -5.91 14.74 1.82
N VAL A 66 -7.22 14.53 1.66
CA VAL A 66 -7.86 14.30 0.37
C VAL A 66 -8.54 15.57 -0.11
N PHE A 67 -8.11 16.05 -1.28
CA PHE A 67 -8.57 17.27 -1.93
C PHE A 67 -9.16 16.94 -3.29
N ARG A 68 -10.09 17.78 -3.76
CA ARG A 68 -10.69 17.65 -5.07
C ARG A 68 -10.90 19.04 -5.66
N ASP A 69 -10.18 19.33 -6.73
CA ASP A 69 -10.25 20.60 -7.47
C ASP A 69 -10.02 21.84 -6.59
N GLU A 70 -9.21 21.69 -5.53
CA GLU A 70 -8.84 22.78 -4.63
C GLU A 70 -7.61 23.53 -5.18
N SER A 71 -7.51 24.82 -4.88
CA SER A 71 -6.37 25.61 -5.31
C SER A 71 -5.05 25.05 -4.73
N PRO A 72 -3.97 24.97 -5.52
CA PRO A 72 -2.70 24.41 -5.06
C PRO A 72 -2.16 25.08 -3.79
N ARG A 73 -2.32 26.40 -3.68
CA ARG A 73 -1.90 27.16 -2.48
C ARG A 73 -2.68 26.71 -1.24
N ARG A 74 -3.97 26.55 -1.39
CA ARG A 74 -4.84 26.13 -0.26
C ARG A 74 -4.53 24.70 0.19
N VAL A 75 -4.22 23.80 -0.75
CA VAL A 75 -3.76 22.45 -0.43
C VAL A 75 -2.51 22.50 0.46
N ILE A 76 -1.50 23.29 0.07
CA ILE A 76 -0.24 23.42 0.83
C ILE A 76 -0.47 24.10 2.20
N GLU A 77 -1.29 25.15 2.25
CA GLU A 77 -1.63 25.82 3.51
C GLU A 77 -2.24 24.84 4.52
N ILE A 78 -3.25 24.07 4.10
CA ILE A 78 -3.91 23.07 4.95
C ILE A 78 -2.92 21.97 5.35
N ALA A 79 -2.16 21.44 4.40
CA ALA A 79 -1.20 20.38 4.67
C ALA A 79 -0.15 20.80 5.72
N ASN A 80 0.40 22.00 5.58
CA ASN A 80 1.38 22.53 6.53
C ASN A 80 0.78 22.91 7.88
N GLN A 81 -0.41 23.51 7.89
CA GLN A 81 -1.11 23.91 9.13
C GLN A 81 -1.41 22.69 10.02
N ILE A 82 -1.77 21.57 9.41
CA ILE A 82 -2.13 20.34 10.12
C ILE A 82 -0.89 19.47 10.40
N GLY A 83 0.17 19.59 9.57
CA GLY A 83 1.30 18.69 9.56
C GLY A 83 0.99 17.36 8.86
N LEU A 84 0.20 17.41 7.77
CA LEU A 84 -0.10 16.21 6.99
C LEU A 84 1.17 15.63 6.37
N ARG A 85 1.28 14.31 6.36
CA ARG A 85 2.42 13.60 5.75
C ARG A 85 2.26 13.39 4.25
N ALA A 86 1.01 13.34 3.78
CA ALA A 86 0.69 13.17 2.37
C ALA A 86 -0.53 13.98 1.97
N VAL A 87 -0.63 14.30 0.68
CA VAL A 87 -1.83 14.82 0.05
C VAL A 87 -2.28 13.90 -1.08
N GLN A 88 -3.60 13.73 -1.20
CA GLN A 88 -4.23 13.00 -2.28
C GLN A 88 -5.07 13.98 -3.10
N LEU A 89 -4.77 14.07 -4.40
CA LEU A 89 -5.46 14.90 -5.38
C LEU A 89 -6.45 14.03 -6.14
N HIS A 90 -7.73 14.21 -5.87
CA HIS A 90 -8.82 13.31 -6.31
C HIS A 90 -9.81 14.00 -7.26
N GLY A 91 -9.37 15.06 -7.93
CA GLY A 91 -10.13 15.81 -8.93
C GLY A 91 -9.47 15.77 -10.30
N VAL A 92 -9.73 16.82 -11.09
CA VAL A 92 -9.18 17.01 -12.44
C VAL A 92 -7.95 17.94 -12.43
N GLU A 93 -7.21 17.97 -11.32
CA GLU A 93 -6.02 18.81 -11.16
C GLU A 93 -5.06 18.61 -12.33
N SER A 94 -4.52 19.73 -12.83
CA SER A 94 -3.60 19.74 -13.97
C SER A 94 -2.26 19.08 -13.64
N VAL A 95 -1.49 18.74 -14.67
CA VAL A 95 -0.10 18.27 -14.53
C VAL A 95 0.75 19.34 -13.81
N GLU A 96 0.56 20.61 -14.17
CA GLU A 96 1.30 21.73 -13.60
C GLU A 96 0.99 21.90 -12.10
N ASP A 97 -0.29 21.94 -11.74
CA ASP A 97 -0.72 22.06 -10.34
C ASP A 97 -0.24 20.88 -9.49
N THR A 98 -0.38 19.67 -10.03
CA THR A 98 0.07 18.45 -9.33
C THR A 98 1.58 18.49 -9.08
N ARG A 99 2.40 18.84 -10.09
CA ARG A 99 3.85 19.00 -9.94
C ARG A 99 4.20 20.08 -8.92
N TRP A 100 3.50 21.20 -8.97
CA TRP A 100 3.73 22.31 -8.05
C TRP A 100 3.47 21.89 -6.59
N ILE A 101 2.39 21.15 -6.34
CA ILE A 101 2.09 20.56 -5.02
C ILE A 101 3.15 19.53 -4.65
N ALA A 102 3.46 18.59 -5.54
CA ALA A 102 4.41 17.51 -5.29
C ALA A 102 5.82 17.98 -4.94
N SER A 103 6.21 19.16 -5.42
CA SER A 103 7.49 19.78 -5.06
C SER A 103 7.52 20.41 -3.65
N ARG A 104 6.38 20.44 -2.93
CA ARG A 104 6.22 21.17 -1.65
C ARG A 104 5.67 20.31 -0.52
N VAL A 105 5.29 19.09 -0.80
CA VAL A 105 4.85 18.10 0.20
C VAL A 105 5.69 16.83 0.09
N ASN A 106 5.77 16.09 1.19
CA ASN A 106 6.64 14.90 1.24
C ASN A 106 6.11 13.76 0.36
N TRP A 107 4.80 13.65 0.20
CA TRP A 107 4.17 12.59 -0.57
C TRP A 107 2.88 13.07 -1.22
N THR A 108 2.78 12.90 -2.52
CA THR A 108 1.59 13.20 -3.32
C THR A 108 1.04 11.93 -3.96
N ILE A 109 -0.24 11.71 -3.76
CA ILE A 109 -1.03 10.64 -4.39
C ILE A 109 -1.93 11.31 -5.42
N LYS A 110 -1.83 10.94 -6.70
CA LYS A 110 -2.78 11.39 -7.73
C LYS A 110 -3.78 10.28 -7.99
N ALA A 111 -5.06 10.59 -7.83
CA ALA A 111 -6.14 9.65 -8.09
C ALA A 111 -6.73 9.85 -9.48
N PHE A 112 -7.09 8.73 -10.12
CA PHE A 112 -7.85 8.69 -11.37
C PHE A 112 -8.96 7.64 -11.28
N PRO A 113 -10.10 7.86 -11.95
CA PRO A 113 -11.07 6.81 -12.18
C PRO A 113 -10.44 5.67 -13.01
N ALA A 114 -10.86 4.44 -12.76
CA ALA A 114 -10.44 3.28 -13.54
C ALA A 114 -10.71 3.49 -15.03
N GLY A 115 -9.76 3.13 -15.88
CA GLY A 115 -9.84 3.34 -17.33
C GLY A 115 -9.61 4.79 -17.79
N HIS A 116 -9.30 5.72 -16.91
CA HIS A 116 -9.05 7.10 -17.32
C HIS A 116 -7.77 7.21 -18.16
N ARG A 117 -7.86 7.92 -19.30
CA ARG A 117 -6.77 8.05 -20.29
C ARG A 117 -5.44 8.56 -19.72
N ASN A 118 -5.49 9.39 -18.66
CA ASN A 118 -4.30 9.98 -18.06
C ASN A 118 -3.53 9.01 -17.15
N ILE A 119 -4.05 7.83 -16.85
CA ILE A 119 -3.31 6.78 -16.13
C ILE A 119 -2.01 6.45 -16.88
N GLN A 120 -2.04 6.33 -18.19
CA GLN A 120 -0.87 6.09 -19.05
C GLN A 120 0.18 7.23 -18.98
N ARG A 121 -0.26 8.42 -18.59
CA ARG A 121 0.57 9.63 -18.49
C ARG A 121 0.87 10.01 -17.03
N PHE A 122 0.66 9.10 -16.08
CA PHE A 122 0.84 9.38 -14.65
C PHE A 122 2.21 9.97 -14.31
N ALA A 123 3.28 9.48 -14.95
CA ALA A 123 4.63 10.00 -14.74
C ALA A 123 4.77 11.51 -14.98
N GLU A 124 3.93 12.08 -15.86
CA GLU A 124 3.94 13.52 -16.15
C GLU A 124 3.46 14.37 -14.97
N TYR A 125 2.66 13.81 -14.07
CA TYR A 125 2.10 14.50 -12.92
C TYR A 125 3.11 14.73 -11.78
N GLY A 126 4.23 14.00 -11.76
CA GLY A 126 5.26 14.12 -10.73
C GLY A 126 4.81 13.65 -9.34
N ALA A 127 3.64 13.02 -9.22
CA ALA A 127 3.17 12.41 -8.00
C ALA A 127 3.94 11.10 -7.70
N GLN A 128 4.10 10.77 -6.43
CA GLN A 128 4.84 9.58 -6.02
C GLN A 128 4.00 8.31 -6.06
N SER A 129 2.67 8.40 -5.92
CA SER A 129 1.77 7.25 -5.99
C SER A 129 0.55 7.53 -6.85
N LEU A 130 0.15 6.51 -7.60
CA LEU A 130 -1.08 6.47 -8.39
C LEU A 130 -2.15 5.78 -7.57
N LEU A 131 -3.31 6.41 -7.41
CA LEU A 131 -4.50 5.75 -6.91
C LEU A 131 -5.50 5.56 -8.05
N ILE A 132 -5.98 4.33 -8.22
CA ILE A 132 -7.07 4.02 -9.14
C ILE A 132 -8.32 3.75 -8.32
N ASP A 133 -9.37 4.54 -8.58
CA ASP A 133 -10.67 4.41 -7.92
C ASP A 133 -11.71 3.84 -8.89
N GLY A 134 -12.77 3.25 -8.36
CA GLY A 134 -13.91 2.82 -9.16
C GLY A 134 -14.48 3.96 -10.02
N ALA A 135 -15.21 3.61 -11.07
CA ALA A 135 -15.79 4.59 -12.01
C ALA A 135 -16.72 5.63 -11.31
N ASN A 136 -17.30 5.25 -10.16
CA ASN A 136 -18.13 6.11 -9.32
C ASN A 136 -17.50 6.25 -7.93
N PRO A 137 -16.58 7.21 -7.71
CA PRO A 137 -15.90 7.38 -6.43
C PRO A 137 -16.87 7.52 -5.24
N GLY A 138 -16.68 6.69 -4.21
CA GLY A 138 -17.52 6.70 -3.00
C GLY A 138 -18.85 5.96 -3.10
N SER A 139 -19.22 5.39 -4.24
CA SER A 139 -20.45 4.59 -4.41
C SER A 139 -20.39 3.22 -3.74
N GLY A 140 -19.19 2.69 -3.50
CA GLY A 140 -18.98 1.32 -3.00
C GLY A 140 -19.20 0.24 -4.07
N GLU A 141 -19.40 0.62 -5.33
CA GLU A 141 -19.50 -0.34 -6.43
C GLU A 141 -18.11 -0.87 -6.82
N LEU A 142 -18.02 -2.18 -7.05
CA LEU A 142 -16.83 -2.82 -7.60
C LEU A 142 -16.60 -2.35 -9.03
N PHE A 143 -15.39 -1.87 -9.33
CA PHE A 143 -15.01 -1.64 -10.71
C PHE A 143 -14.38 -2.91 -11.32
N ASP A 144 -14.39 -2.95 -12.65
CA ASP A 144 -13.70 -3.99 -13.40
C ASP A 144 -12.18 -3.82 -13.26
N TRP A 145 -11.52 -4.68 -12.49
CA TRP A 145 -10.08 -4.62 -12.21
C TRP A 145 -9.21 -4.68 -13.47
N ARG A 146 -9.77 -5.24 -14.59
CA ARG A 146 -9.09 -5.22 -15.89
C ARG A 146 -8.80 -3.80 -16.39
N LEU A 147 -9.55 -2.78 -15.92
CA LEU A 147 -9.30 -1.37 -16.25
C LEU A 147 -8.08 -0.78 -15.51
N ALA A 148 -7.56 -1.49 -14.49
CA ALA A 148 -6.32 -1.17 -13.81
C ALA A 148 -5.15 -2.04 -14.28
N GLU A 149 -5.38 -3.05 -15.12
CA GLU A 149 -4.32 -3.85 -15.73
C GLU A 149 -3.44 -2.99 -16.65
N GLY A 150 -2.15 -3.30 -16.69
CA GLY A 150 -1.21 -2.57 -17.56
C GLY A 150 -0.71 -1.24 -16.99
N VAL A 151 -0.93 -0.96 -15.71
CA VAL A 151 -0.22 0.12 -15.02
C VAL A 151 1.26 -0.22 -15.00
N VAL A 152 2.07 0.68 -15.55
CA VAL A 152 3.50 0.45 -15.86
C VAL A 152 4.35 0.21 -14.60
N ASP A 153 3.88 0.65 -13.42
CA ASP A 153 4.64 0.49 -12.17
C ASP A 153 3.71 0.11 -11.00
N PRO A 154 3.49 -1.20 -10.75
CA PRO A 154 2.68 -1.67 -9.62
C PRO A 154 3.23 -1.23 -8.25
N SER A 155 4.54 -0.95 -8.14
CA SER A 155 5.19 -0.52 -6.90
C SER A 155 4.70 0.84 -6.40
N ARG A 156 3.92 1.54 -7.19
CA ARG A 156 3.31 2.85 -6.86
C ARG A 156 1.79 2.84 -6.91
N LEU A 157 1.19 1.69 -7.20
CA LEU A 157 -0.25 1.57 -7.39
C LEU A 157 -0.97 1.37 -6.05
N ILE A 158 -1.93 2.24 -5.77
CA ILE A 158 -2.94 2.07 -4.72
C ILE A 158 -4.27 1.79 -5.40
N VAL A 159 -4.93 0.71 -5.02
CA VAL A 159 -6.25 0.35 -5.55
C VAL A 159 -7.34 0.75 -4.56
N SER A 160 -8.38 1.41 -5.07
CA SER A 160 -9.55 1.87 -4.33
C SER A 160 -10.83 1.53 -5.10
N GLY A 161 -11.99 1.94 -4.59
CA GLY A 161 -13.28 1.78 -5.26
C GLY A 161 -13.97 0.46 -4.93
N GLY A 162 -14.94 0.52 -4.02
CA GLY A 162 -15.77 -0.62 -3.65
C GLY A 162 -15.06 -1.76 -2.94
N LEU A 163 -13.84 -1.53 -2.42
CA LEU A 163 -13.15 -2.54 -1.63
C LEU A 163 -13.90 -2.82 -0.32
N ARG A 164 -13.99 -4.12 0.03
CA ARG A 164 -14.67 -4.66 1.21
C ARG A 164 -13.93 -5.90 1.71
N PRO A 165 -14.26 -6.39 2.92
CA PRO A 165 -13.63 -7.60 3.45
C PRO A 165 -13.73 -8.83 2.53
N ASP A 166 -14.84 -8.96 1.81
CA ASP A 166 -15.14 -10.11 0.95
C ASP A 166 -14.44 -10.08 -0.43
N ASN A 167 -13.86 -8.94 -0.84
CA ASN A 167 -13.29 -8.79 -2.19
C ASN A 167 -11.83 -8.32 -2.21
N VAL A 168 -11.31 -7.73 -1.14
CA VAL A 168 -9.96 -7.14 -1.14
C VAL A 168 -8.86 -8.18 -1.41
N SER A 169 -9.01 -9.42 -0.93
CA SER A 169 -8.05 -10.49 -1.21
C SER A 169 -7.96 -10.79 -2.71
N GLY A 170 -9.10 -10.79 -3.40
CA GLY A 170 -9.16 -10.96 -4.85
C GLY A 170 -8.49 -9.81 -5.61
N ALA A 171 -8.73 -8.57 -5.18
CA ALA A 171 -8.09 -7.38 -5.77
C ALA A 171 -6.56 -7.45 -5.63
N ILE A 172 -6.06 -7.79 -4.44
CA ILE A 172 -4.62 -7.94 -4.19
C ILE A 172 -4.02 -9.06 -5.05
N ALA A 173 -4.68 -10.22 -5.12
CA ALA A 173 -4.18 -11.37 -5.88
C ALA A 173 -4.16 -11.12 -7.39
N HIS A 174 -5.08 -10.29 -7.92
CA HIS A 174 -5.18 -10.00 -9.34
C HIS A 174 -4.24 -8.88 -9.79
N LEU A 175 -4.19 -7.78 -9.04
CA LEU A 175 -3.48 -6.57 -9.44
C LEU A 175 -2.08 -6.44 -8.84
N HIS A 176 -1.76 -7.21 -7.79
CA HIS A 176 -0.50 -7.12 -7.05
C HIS A 176 -0.14 -5.66 -6.71
N PRO A 177 -1.08 -4.85 -6.17
CA PRO A 177 -0.83 -3.44 -5.94
C PRO A 177 0.14 -3.25 -4.79
N TRP A 178 0.84 -2.12 -4.78
CA TRP A 178 1.62 -1.70 -3.62
C TRP A 178 0.72 -1.44 -2.40
N GLY A 179 -0.50 -0.92 -2.62
CA GLY A 179 -1.42 -0.61 -1.53
C GLY A 179 -2.89 -0.70 -1.91
N VAL A 180 -3.73 -0.71 -0.88
CA VAL A 180 -5.19 -0.65 -0.99
C VAL A 180 -5.74 0.51 -0.16
N ASP A 181 -6.81 1.15 -0.65
CA ASP A 181 -7.53 2.23 0.03
C ASP A 181 -9.00 1.87 0.21
N VAL A 182 -9.49 1.95 1.44
CA VAL A 182 -10.87 1.61 1.77
C VAL A 182 -11.56 2.74 2.51
N ALA A 183 -12.81 3.03 2.14
CA ALA A 183 -13.66 4.00 2.84
C ALA A 183 -15.01 3.38 3.24
N SER A 184 -16.00 3.39 2.33
CA SER A 184 -17.37 2.92 2.61
C SER A 184 -17.48 1.43 2.91
N GLY A 185 -16.59 0.60 2.36
CA GLY A 185 -16.63 -0.86 2.55
C GLY A 185 -16.37 -1.33 3.98
N VAL A 186 -15.88 -0.44 4.85
CA VAL A 186 -15.66 -0.70 6.28
C VAL A 186 -16.44 0.28 7.16
N GLU A 187 -17.56 0.81 6.68
CA GLU A 187 -18.43 1.73 7.41
C GLU A 187 -19.76 1.07 7.83
N SER A 188 -20.28 1.52 8.96
CA SER A 188 -21.66 1.26 9.41
C SER A 188 -22.65 2.31 8.90
N ALA A 189 -22.17 3.55 8.76
CA ALA A 189 -22.85 4.68 8.15
C ALA A 189 -21.80 5.62 7.53
N PRO A 190 -22.15 6.49 6.58
CA PRO A 190 -21.17 7.41 5.97
C PRO A 190 -20.38 8.18 7.02
N GLY A 191 -19.04 7.99 7.01
CA GLY A 191 -18.11 8.59 7.96
C GLY A 191 -17.97 7.89 9.32
N VAL A 192 -18.68 6.80 9.57
CA VAL A 192 -18.57 6.02 10.82
C VAL A 192 -18.01 4.64 10.52
N LYS A 193 -16.81 4.34 11.00
CA LYS A 193 -16.17 3.05 10.78
C LYS A 193 -16.82 1.95 11.62
N ASP A 194 -17.00 0.79 11.00
CA ASP A 194 -17.49 -0.43 11.66
C ASP A 194 -16.29 -1.27 12.13
N PRO A 195 -16.13 -1.47 13.45
CA PRO A 195 -14.97 -2.22 13.98
C PRO A 195 -14.88 -3.66 13.47
N THR A 196 -16.03 -4.29 13.20
CA THR A 196 -16.07 -5.68 12.72
C THR A 196 -15.62 -5.75 11.27
N LYS A 197 -16.22 -4.93 10.40
CA LYS A 197 -15.84 -4.85 8.98
C LYS A 197 -14.39 -4.46 8.80
N LEU A 198 -13.90 -3.50 9.61
CA LEU A 198 -12.50 -3.06 9.54
C LEU A 198 -11.55 -4.20 9.94
N ARG A 199 -11.86 -4.94 11.01
CA ARG A 199 -11.08 -6.11 11.43
C ARG A 199 -11.05 -7.20 10.36
N GLU A 200 -12.21 -7.50 9.76
CA GLU A 200 -12.35 -8.48 8.69
C GLU A 200 -11.55 -8.06 7.45
N PHE A 201 -11.62 -6.78 7.07
CA PHE A 201 -10.83 -6.22 5.97
C PHE A 201 -9.33 -6.41 6.19
N MET A 202 -8.82 -6.01 7.36
CA MET A 202 -7.40 -6.15 7.71
C MET A 202 -6.96 -7.62 7.77
N ALA A 203 -7.84 -8.52 8.20
CA ALA A 203 -7.57 -9.97 8.19
C ALA A 203 -7.50 -10.52 6.75
N ALA A 204 -8.38 -10.06 5.86
CA ALA A 204 -8.38 -10.45 4.45
C ALA A 204 -7.12 -9.98 3.71
N VAL A 205 -6.66 -8.74 3.97
CA VAL A 205 -5.38 -8.22 3.44
C VAL A 205 -4.22 -9.10 3.88
N ARG A 206 -4.06 -9.35 5.20
CA ARG A 206 -2.98 -10.22 5.72
C ARG A 206 -3.02 -11.64 5.14
N THR A 207 -4.21 -12.14 4.83
CA THR A 207 -4.36 -13.47 4.21
C THR A 207 -3.84 -13.47 2.78
N ALA A 208 -4.15 -12.43 2.00
CA ALA A 208 -3.65 -12.26 0.63
C ALA A 208 -2.12 -12.11 0.60
N GLU A 209 -1.54 -11.32 1.50
CA GLU A 209 -0.08 -11.16 1.65
C GLU A 209 0.62 -12.50 1.90
N ARG A 210 0.11 -13.28 2.85
CA ARG A 210 0.67 -14.62 3.16
C ARG A 210 0.59 -15.56 1.97
N ALA A 211 -0.48 -15.48 1.17
CA ALA A 211 -0.63 -16.29 -0.03
C ALA A 211 0.39 -15.88 -1.11
N ALA A 212 0.57 -14.57 -1.35
CA ALA A 212 1.55 -14.04 -2.29
C ALA A 212 2.99 -14.42 -1.91
N ASN A 213 3.37 -14.26 -0.63
CA ASN A 213 4.68 -14.63 -0.12
C ASN A 213 4.97 -16.14 -0.23
N ARG A 214 3.94 -16.99 -0.08
CA ARG A 214 4.08 -18.45 -0.29
C ARG A 214 4.29 -18.80 -1.76
N ALA A 215 3.61 -18.13 -2.66
CA ALA A 215 3.75 -18.32 -4.11
C ALA A 215 5.17 -17.93 -4.57
N GLY A 216 5.65 -16.74 -4.21
CA GLY A 216 6.99 -16.28 -4.55
C GLY A 216 8.11 -17.17 -3.99
N ARG A 217 7.94 -17.73 -2.77
CA ARG A 217 8.90 -18.71 -2.21
C ARG A 217 8.90 -20.05 -2.95
N ARG A 218 7.77 -20.46 -3.53
CA ARG A 218 7.70 -21.69 -4.33
C ARG A 218 8.38 -21.55 -5.68
N GLU A 219 8.28 -20.38 -6.31
CA GLU A 219 8.97 -20.07 -7.58
C GLU A 219 10.48 -19.91 -7.38
N ALA A 220 10.90 -19.40 -6.22
CA ALA A 220 12.33 -19.24 -5.89
C ALA A 220 13.03 -20.52 -5.42
N ALA A 221 12.30 -21.62 -5.14
CA ALA A 221 12.89 -22.90 -4.75
C ALA A 221 13.54 -23.55 -5.95
N PRO A 222 14.87 -23.92 -5.90
CA PRO A 222 15.51 -24.61 -7.01
C PRO A 222 14.81 -25.94 -7.26
N SER A 223 14.45 -26.20 -8.52
CA SER A 223 13.95 -27.49 -8.95
C SER A 223 15.04 -28.54 -8.70
N ILE A 224 14.83 -29.39 -7.69
CA ILE A 224 15.67 -30.58 -7.50
C ILE A 224 15.36 -31.50 -8.69
N GLN A 225 16.25 -31.49 -9.68
CA GLN A 225 16.20 -32.52 -10.73
C GLN A 225 16.49 -33.85 -10.07
N PRO A 226 15.70 -34.90 -10.31
CA PRO A 226 16.06 -36.25 -9.86
C PRO A 226 17.38 -36.63 -10.55
N ASP A 227 18.34 -36.98 -9.72
CA ASP A 227 19.64 -37.53 -10.19
C ASP A 227 19.34 -38.81 -10.95
N ASP A 228 19.49 -38.75 -12.29
CA ASP A 228 19.43 -39.92 -13.16
C ASP A 228 20.71 -40.75 -12.91
N GLY A 229 20.62 -41.61 -11.90
CA GLY A 229 21.66 -42.54 -11.53
C GLY A 229 22.07 -43.48 -12.68
N ARG A 230 22.88 -42.98 -13.61
CA ARG A 230 23.68 -43.84 -14.54
C ARG A 230 25.08 -43.94 -13.98
N HIS A 231 25.26 -44.95 -13.11
CA HIS A 231 26.59 -45.46 -12.80
C HIS A 231 27.22 -46.05 -14.06
N SER A 232 28.19 -45.36 -14.62
CA SER A 232 29.19 -45.94 -15.51
C SER A 232 30.35 -46.39 -14.62
N THR A 233 30.46 -47.70 -14.42
CA THR A 233 31.63 -48.37 -13.84
C THR A 233 32.76 -48.34 -14.84
N THR A 234 33.87 -47.66 -14.52
CA THR A 234 35.18 -47.99 -15.03
C THR A 234 36.17 -48.01 -13.88
N ASP A 235 36.80 -49.17 -13.78
CA ASP A 235 37.80 -49.64 -12.83
C ASP A 235 39.15 -48.96 -13.04
N ALA A 236 39.99 -49.01 -12.00
CA ALA A 236 41.42 -48.75 -11.90
C ALA A 236 41.86 -47.35 -11.45
N ASP A 237 42.30 -47.11 -10.23
CA ASP A 237 43.67 -47.36 -9.81
C ASP A 237 43.87 -47.08 -8.29
N ARG A 238 44.59 -47.99 -7.64
CA ARG A 238 44.97 -47.94 -6.22
C ARG A 238 46.07 -46.91 -5.99
N ARG A 239 45.91 -46.02 -5.01
CA ARG A 239 47.02 -45.54 -4.17
C ARG A 239 46.54 -45.13 -2.79
N ALA A 240 47.28 -45.54 -1.77
CA ALA A 240 47.05 -45.41 -0.34
C ALA A 240 47.43 -44.01 0.21
N PRO A 241 47.17 -43.75 1.49
CA PRO A 241 46.84 -42.43 2.02
C PRO A 241 48.05 -41.66 2.54
N THR A 242 47.94 -40.31 2.52
CA THR A 242 48.83 -39.45 3.30
C THR A 242 47.98 -38.53 4.20
N SER A 243 48.37 -38.58 5.45
CA SER A 243 48.02 -37.80 6.66
C SER A 243 47.47 -36.39 6.44
N GLY A 244 46.37 -36.11 7.14
CA GLY A 244 45.83 -34.75 7.35
C GLY A 244 46.50 -34.02 8.48
N PRO A 245 46.33 -32.70 8.55
CA PRO A 245 46.66 -31.92 9.73
C PRO A 245 45.44 -31.57 10.60
N ASP A 246 45.76 -31.48 11.83
CA ASP A 246 45.12 -31.23 13.09
C ASP A 246 43.84 -30.38 13.14
N LEU A 247 42.92 -30.87 13.98
CA LEU A 247 41.77 -30.19 14.52
C LEU A 247 42.23 -29.06 15.47
N PHE A 248 41.68 -27.87 15.26
CA PHE A 248 41.84 -26.70 16.12
C PHE A 248 40.95 -26.84 17.36
N ASP A 249 41.53 -26.85 18.57
CA ASP A 249 40.89 -26.95 19.85
C ASP A 249 40.56 -25.54 20.38
N TRP A 250 39.31 -25.32 20.83
CA TRP A 250 38.78 -24.02 21.28
C TRP A 250 38.85 -23.80 22.81
N GLN A 251 39.73 -24.50 23.49
CA GLN A 251 39.84 -24.34 24.95
C GLN A 251 41.26 -23.93 25.36
N ASP A 252 41.62 -22.68 25.13
CA ASP A 252 42.64 -21.98 25.92
C ASP A 252 42.80 -20.54 25.44
N GLU A 253 42.18 -19.62 26.15
CA GLU A 253 42.75 -18.31 26.41
C GLU A 253 42.27 -17.73 27.78
N PRO A 254 43.14 -17.02 28.50
CA PRO A 254 43.00 -16.64 29.91
C PRO A 254 42.04 -15.46 30.19
#